data_b770cfcf4e139b40b9af0130e50ce685
#
_entry.id   b770cfcf4e139b40b9af0130e50ce685
#
_cell.length_a   1.000
_cell.length_b   1.000
_cell.length_c   1.000
_cell.angle_alpha   90.00
_cell.angle_beta   90.00
_cell.angle_gamma   90.00
#
_symmetry.space_group_name_H-M   'P 1'
#
loop_
_entity.id
_entity.type
_entity.pdbx_description
1 polymer ?
#
loop_
_entity_poly.entity_id
_entity_poly.type
_entity_poly.pdbx_seq_one_letter_code
_entity_poly.pdbx_strand_id
1 'polypeptide(L)'
;PNILKGYSYVNIEDNRLHPMELNKLAQDSAIGLSGVQYKFAVNLDHKKKEIQFTDNKNDIYFIKPYNKQRCTFKGRGNNDNYIPYLLINEHLFMTMARDFGFDIPYNAIVKEGVDYHYIIKRYDNYAGIKFDHTDFLTFIGKSSKHKYDIKFNELKKHVFDLINEDDMLDLYKFLVFSVIIGHGDLHAKNLSLIYKSSSLYEKELRLSPFYDIATTKIYGKNVDSRDIGLNIASRVKKFFNRKDLIEVAGNMSIDKALAESIIDKYALRFLNDFKNLYVDTLSNEIKSLPFYRLKGYRTADTLEVVLLRYLEKRRKDIKKYLEVEIKKEEEKTTAQMLFE
;
A
#
# COMPACT_ATOMS: atom_id res chain seq x y z
N PRO A 1 -4.77 10.91 12.95
CA PRO A 1 -6.18 10.63 12.76
C PRO A 1 -6.40 9.66 11.61
N ASN A 2 -7.31 8.74 11.82
CA ASN A 2 -7.59 7.67 10.89
C ASN A 2 -8.92 7.97 10.19
N ILE A 3 -8.94 8.08 8.86
CA ILE A 3 -10.15 8.34 8.08
C ILE A 3 -11.20 7.24 8.24
N LEU A 4 -10.83 6.02 8.61
CA LEU A 4 -11.75 4.90 8.84
C LEU A 4 -12.55 5.03 10.14
N LYS A 5 -12.06 5.74 11.14
CA LYS A 5 -12.69 5.85 12.46
C LYS A 5 -13.38 7.19 12.72
N GLY A 6 -13.61 7.98 11.66
CA GLY A 6 -14.27 9.29 11.80
C GLY A 6 -13.49 10.31 12.63
N TYR A 7 -12.22 10.10 12.92
CA TYR A 7 -11.39 11.06 13.60
C TYR A 7 -11.14 12.27 12.72
N SER A 8 -11.22 13.46 13.32
CA SER A 8 -10.89 14.70 12.64
C SER A 8 -9.48 14.63 12.06
N TYR A 9 -9.35 15.05 10.84
CA TYR A 9 -8.06 15.26 10.21
C TYR A 9 -7.26 16.33 10.96
N VAL A 10 -5.96 16.25 10.89
CA VAL A 10 -5.15 17.42 11.17
C VAL A 10 -5.43 18.39 10.05
N ASN A 11 -6.28 19.39 10.29
CA ASN A 11 -6.46 20.48 9.34
C ASN A 11 -5.16 21.30 9.37
N ILE A 12 -4.52 21.39 8.24
CA ILE A 12 -3.53 22.42 8.01
C ILE A 12 -4.35 23.65 7.67
N GLU A 13 -4.73 24.41 8.68
CA GLU A 13 -5.25 25.75 8.46
C GLU A 13 -4.05 26.59 8.07
N ASP A 14 -4.15 27.25 6.96
CA ASP A 14 -3.25 28.19 6.30
C ASP A 14 -2.40 27.64 5.18
N ASN A 15 -2.48 28.33 4.12
CA ASN A 15 -1.62 28.69 2.98
C ASN A 15 -0.14 28.21 2.96
N ARG A 16 0.33 27.46 3.95
CA ARG A 16 1.74 27.06 4.08
C ARG A 16 2.12 25.85 3.25
N LEU A 17 1.13 25.09 2.75
CA LEU A 17 1.32 24.01 1.81
C LEU A 17 0.67 24.32 0.46
N HIS A 18 0.90 25.53 -0.04
CA HIS A 18 0.43 25.85 -1.39
C HIS A 18 1.03 24.85 -2.39
N PRO A 19 0.24 24.23 -3.29
CA PRO A 19 0.75 23.27 -4.28
C PRO A 19 1.95 23.79 -5.09
N MET A 20 2.06 25.09 -5.27
CA MET A 20 3.23 25.71 -5.93
C MET A 20 4.49 25.73 -5.04
N GLU A 21 4.35 25.86 -3.73
CA GLU A 21 5.51 25.80 -2.82
C GLU A 21 5.98 24.37 -2.63
N LEU A 22 5.06 23.40 -2.52
CA LEU A 22 5.39 21.99 -2.53
C LEU A 22 6.06 21.56 -3.86
N ASN A 23 5.57 22.05 -4.99
CA ASN A 23 6.20 21.79 -6.28
C ASN A 23 7.56 22.48 -6.42
N LYS A 24 7.75 23.67 -5.86
CA LYS A 24 9.03 24.39 -5.87
C LYS A 24 10.03 23.74 -4.94
N LEU A 25 9.63 23.35 -3.74
CA LEU A 25 10.43 22.55 -2.81
C LEU A 25 10.82 21.19 -3.40
N ALA A 26 9.92 20.58 -4.20
CA ALA A 26 10.19 19.32 -4.90
C ALA A 26 11.28 19.45 -5.97
N GLN A 27 11.40 20.60 -6.60
CA GLN A 27 12.47 20.86 -7.56
C GLN A 27 13.81 21.11 -6.86
N ASP A 28 13.78 21.73 -5.68
CA ASP A 28 14.98 22.12 -4.94
C ASP A 28 15.52 21.02 -4.01
N SER A 29 14.67 20.11 -3.60
CA SER A 29 15.00 19.03 -2.64
C SER A 29 14.71 17.63 -3.18
N ALA A 30 15.12 17.35 -4.41
CA ALA A 30 15.06 16.00 -5.00
C ALA A 30 15.98 15.03 -4.23
N ILE A 31 15.65 14.76 -2.98
CA ILE A 31 16.19 13.62 -2.24
C ILE A 31 15.68 12.40 -2.97
N GLY A 32 16.57 11.64 -3.58
CA GLY A 32 16.32 10.50 -4.42
C GLY A 32 15.66 9.34 -3.69
N LEU A 33 14.39 9.49 -3.33
CA LEU A 33 13.55 8.40 -2.87
C LEU A 33 12.77 7.86 -4.07
N SER A 34 12.86 6.57 -4.28
CA SER A 34 12.23 5.85 -5.37
C SER A 34 10.72 6.06 -5.37
N GLY A 35 10.21 6.57 -6.46
CA GLY A 35 8.76 6.66 -6.69
C GLY A 35 8.38 7.90 -7.45
N VAL A 36 7.31 7.81 -8.21
CA VAL A 36 6.75 8.91 -9.01
C VAL A 36 6.08 9.99 -8.13
N GLN A 37 6.05 9.80 -6.81
CA GLN A 37 5.50 10.74 -5.85
C GLN A 37 6.61 11.44 -5.08
N TYR A 38 6.48 12.76 -4.98
CA TYR A 38 7.32 13.57 -4.12
C TYR A 38 7.04 13.23 -2.65
N LYS A 39 8.09 13.23 -1.83
CA LYS A 39 8.03 13.01 -0.38
C LYS A 39 8.87 14.10 0.27
N PHE A 40 8.35 14.71 1.33
CA PHE A 40 9.07 15.73 2.09
C PHE A 40 9.22 15.26 3.53
N ALA A 41 10.37 15.55 4.12
CA ALA A 41 10.63 15.32 5.52
C ALA A 41 9.93 16.40 6.36
N VAL A 42 9.18 15.96 7.38
CA VAL A 42 8.41 16.86 8.23
C VAL A 42 8.38 16.36 9.66
N ASN A 43 8.12 17.30 10.58
CA ASN A 43 7.74 17.01 11.96
C ASN A 43 6.33 17.51 12.24
N LEU A 44 5.68 16.94 13.26
CA LEU A 44 4.37 17.35 13.72
C LEU A 44 4.51 18.08 15.05
N ASP A 45 4.04 19.32 15.11
CA ASP A 45 3.76 19.98 16.37
C ASP A 45 2.33 19.64 16.80
N HIS A 46 2.20 18.66 17.70
CA HIS A 46 0.89 18.19 18.15
C HIS A 46 0.13 19.24 18.96
N LYS A 47 0.83 20.19 19.59
CA LYS A 47 0.21 21.26 20.38
C LYS A 47 -0.40 22.34 19.47
N LYS A 48 0.36 22.75 18.47
CA LYS A 48 -0.08 23.76 17.50
C LYS A 48 -0.87 23.17 16.34
N LYS A 49 -0.91 21.83 16.20
CA LYS A 49 -1.46 21.11 15.06
C LYS A 49 -0.86 21.55 13.71
N GLU A 50 0.42 21.81 13.71
CA GLU A 50 1.18 22.29 12.56
C GLU A 50 2.10 21.20 12.02
N ILE A 51 2.31 21.22 10.68
CA ILE A 51 3.34 20.44 10.01
C ILE A 51 4.53 21.38 9.79
N GLN A 52 5.69 20.97 10.27
CA GLN A 52 6.93 21.73 10.15
C GLN A 52 7.85 21.01 9.17
N PHE A 53 8.23 21.68 8.08
CA PHE A 53 9.27 21.19 7.19
C PHE A 53 10.62 21.25 7.92
N THR A 54 11.41 20.21 7.78
CA THR A 54 12.70 20.08 8.46
C THR A 54 13.82 19.89 7.47
N ASP A 55 14.90 20.58 7.73
CA ASP A 55 16.10 20.55 6.87
C ASP A 55 16.99 19.37 7.17
N ASN A 56 16.57 18.35 7.90
CA ASN A 56 17.44 17.22 7.93
C ASN A 56 17.41 16.19 9.07
N LYS A 57 17.91 16.44 10.24
CA LYS A 57 18.44 15.33 11.06
C LYS A 57 17.44 14.72 12.02
N ASN A 58 16.37 15.43 12.30
CA ASN A 58 15.36 15.04 13.31
C ASN A 58 13.96 14.84 12.70
N ASP A 59 13.89 14.62 11.41
CA ASP A 59 12.64 14.35 10.72
C ASP A 59 12.07 13.00 11.18
N ILE A 60 10.83 13.04 11.67
CA ILE A 60 10.14 11.85 12.18
C ILE A 60 9.14 11.31 11.16
N TYR A 61 8.68 12.16 10.25
CA TYR A 61 7.64 11.82 9.28
C TYR A 61 8.05 12.18 7.86
N PHE A 62 7.42 11.50 6.90
CA PHE A 62 7.34 11.93 5.51
C PHE A 62 5.91 12.33 5.19
N ILE A 63 5.75 13.42 4.42
CA ILE A 63 4.48 13.77 3.80
C ILE A 63 4.56 13.53 2.29
N LYS A 64 3.54 12.87 1.74
CA LYS A 64 3.30 12.75 0.29
C LYS A 64 2.18 13.74 -0.05
N PRO A 65 2.45 14.82 -0.80
CA PRO A 65 1.44 15.79 -1.14
C PRO A 65 0.46 15.26 -2.19
N TYR A 66 -0.76 15.76 -2.13
CA TYR A 66 -1.76 15.55 -3.17
C TYR A 66 -1.23 16.03 -4.54
N ASN A 67 -1.40 15.20 -5.55
CA ASN A 67 -0.99 15.53 -6.90
C ASN A 67 -2.21 15.79 -7.79
N LYS A 68 -2.52 17.08 -7.99
CA LYS A 68 -3.66 17.51 -8.78
C LYS A 68 -3.61 17.01 -10.23
N GLN A 69 -2.43 16.90 -10.84
CA GLN A 69 -2.29 16.43 -12.23
C GLN A 69 -2.73 14.97 -12.39
N ARG A 70 -2.53 14.13 -11.36
CA ARG A 70 -2.96 12.74 -11.35
C ARG A 70 -4.44 12.57 -11.03
N CYS A 71 -5.03 13.56 -10.37
CA CYS A 71 -6.42 13.53 -9.94
C CYS A 71 -7.34 14.29 -10.88
N THR A 72 -6.79 14.97 -11.91
CA THR A 72 -7.59 15.73 -12.88
C THR A 72 -7.81 14.90 -14.14
N PHE A 73 -9.07 14.67 -14.46
CA PHE A 73 -9.46 14.07 -15.73
C PHE A 73 -9.28 15.09 -16.86
N LYS A 74 -8.36 14.84 -17.79
CA LYS A 74 -8.16 15.66 -18.98
C LYS A 74 -8.83 15.01 -20.19
N GLY A 75 -10.11 15.36 -20.45
CA GLY A 75 -10.77 15.09 -21.72
C GLY A 75 -11.05 13.62 -22.04
N ARG A 76 -11.42 13.33 -23.30
CA ARG A 76 -11.80 11.99 -23.79
C ARG A 76 -10.63 11.08 -24.15
N GLY A 77 -9.40 11.48 -23.88
CA GLY A 77 -8.20 10.70 -24.17
C GLY A 77 -7.81 9.72 -23.07
N ASN A 78 -6.96 8.76 -23.39
CA ASN A 78 -6.30 7.92 -22.39
C ASN A 78 -5.37 8.80 -21.56
N ASN A 79 -5.77 9.18 -20.37
CA ASN A 79 -4.87 9.78 -19.41
C ASN A 79 -4.31 8.66 -18.51
N ASP A 80 -3.20 8.07 -18.90
CA ASP A 80 -2.54 6.98 -18.17
C ASP A 80 -2.06 7.43 -16.78
N ASN A 81 -2.08 8.73 -16.51
CA ASN A 81 -1.69 9.33 -15.24
C ASN A 81 -2.88 9.59 -14.30
N TYR A 82 -4.12 9.30 -14.71
CA TYR A 82 -5.28 9.51 -13.86
C TYR A 82 -5.40 8.43 -12.78
N ILE A 83 -4.97 8.76 -11.59
CA ILE A 83 -4.99 7.91 -10.40
C ILE A 83 -5.56 8.72 -9.23
N PRO A 84 -6.88 8.95 -9.21
CA PRO A 84 -7.50 9.77 -8.17
C PRO A 84 -7.40 9.09 -6.81
N TYR A 85 -7.24 9.90 -5.77
CA TYR A 85 -7.23 9.48 -4.37
C TYR A 85 -6.24 8.37 -4.03
N LEU A 86 -5.09 8.32 -4.72
CA LEU A 86 -4.04 7.33 -4.44
C LEU A 86 -3.60 7.36 -2.98
N LEU A 87 -3.53 8.54 -2.37
CA LEU A 87 -3.12 8.71 -0.98
C LEU A 87 -4.15 8.19 0.02
N ILE A 88 -5.44 8.34 -0.28
CA ILE A 88 -6.53 7.73 0.51
C ILE A 88 -6.49 6.21 0.35
N ASN A 89 -6.30 5.71 -0.87
CA ASN A 89 -6.14 4.29 -1.15
C ASN A 89 -4.95 3.71 -0.34
N GLU A 90 -3.79 4.35 -0.38
CA GLU A 90 -2.62 3.94 0.40
C GLU A 90 -2.93 3.89 1.90
N HIS A 91 -3.52 4.95 2.46
CA HIS A 91 -3.88 4.98 3.88
C HIS A 91 -4.88 3.86 4.25
N LEU A 92 -5.86 3.61 3.40
CA LEU A 92 -6.86 2.56 3.60
C LEU A 92 -6.20 1.18 3.72
N PHE A 93 -5.35 0.82 2.75
CA PHE A 93 -4.71 -0.49 2.72
C PHE A 93 -3.55 -0.63 3.70
N MET A 94 -2.86 0.45 4.04
CA MET A 94 -1.90 0.47 5.15
C MET A 94 -2.60 0.23 6.50
N THR A 95 -3.78 0.81 6.71
CA THR A 95 -4.60 0.55 7.91
C THR A 95 -5.07 -0.90 7.96
N MET A 96 -5.57 -1.43 6.84
CA MET A 96 -5.96 -2.83 6.74
C MET A 96 -4.79 -3.77 7.03
N ALA A 97 -3.62 -3.51 6.45
CA ALA A 97 -2.43 -4.33 6.69
C ALA A 97 -2.05 -4.38 8.17
N ARG A 98 -2.11 -3.24 8.89
CA ARG A 98 -1.89 -3.21 10.33
C ARG A 98 -2.93 -4.03 11.08
N ASP A 99 -4.20 -3.91 10.72
CA ASP A 99 -5.26 -4.70 11.35
C ASP A 99 -5.09 -6.20 11.07
N PHE A 100 -4.48 -6.58 9.94
CA PHE A 100 -4.09 -7.96 9.63
C PHE A 100 -2.89 -8.46 10.44
N GLY A 101 -2.25 -7.59 11.22
CA GLY A 101 -1.17 -7.94 12.14
C GLY A 101 0.24 -7.66 11.60
N PHE A 102 0.36 -6.97 10.47
CA PHE A 102 1.67 -6.56 9.96
C PHE A 102 2.25 -5.39 10.73
N ASP A 103 3.56 -5.35 10.84
CA ASP A 103 4.29 -4.18 11.34
C ASP A 103 4.20 -3.06 10.29
N ILE A 104 3.40 -2.05 10.58
CA ILE A 104 3.06 -0.95 9.69
C ILE A 104 3.37 0.37 10.37
N PRO A 105 4.18 1.25 9.78
CA PRO A 105 4.44 2.56 10.34
C PRO A 105 3.15 3.35 10.54
N TYR A 106 3.09 4.14 11.60
CA TYR A 106 1.98 5.06 11.82
C TYR A 106 1.80 5.96 10.59
N ASN A 107 0.59 6.05 10.12
CA ASN A 107 0.25 6.86 8.96
C ASN A 107 -1.13 7.50 9.10
N ALA A 108 -1.36 8.60 8.40
CA ALA A 108 -2.61 9.33 8.47
C ALA A 108 -2.85 10.15 7.19
N ILE A 109 -4.08 10.61 7.03
CA ILE A 109 -4.43 11.62 6.04
C ILE A 109 -4.44 12.99 6.71
N VAL A 110 -3.87 13.95 6.03
CA VAL A 110 -3.91 15.38 6.36
C VAL A 110 -4.74 16.08 5.30
N LYS A 111 -5.78 16.77 5.73
CA LYS A 111 -6.67 17.51 4.83
C LYS A 111 -6.26 18.98 4.79
N GLU A 112 -6.09 19.51 3.58
CA GLU A 112 -5.88 20.92 3.30
C GLU A 112 -6.94 21.39 2.32
N GLY A 113 -7.92 22.16 2.77
CA GLY A 113 -9.05 22.55 1.95
C GLY A 113 -9.79 21.33 1.38
N VAL A 114 -9.68 21.12 0.07
CA VAL A 114 -10.27 19.98 -0.66
C VAL A 114 -9.27 18.86 -0.94
N ASP A 115 -8.01 19.06 -0.63
CA ASP A 115 -6.92 18.15 -0.94
C ASP A 115 -6.59 17.25 0.26
N TYR A 116 -6.16 16.01 -0.03
CA TYR A 116 -5.83 14.99 0.95
C TYR A 116 -4.39 14.57 0.78
N HIS A 117 -3.55 14.94 1.74
CA HIS A 117 -2.14 14.55 1.80
C HIS A 117 -1.99 13.30 2.67
N TYR A 118 -0.96 12.52 2.42
CA TYR A 118 -0.64 11.35 3.22
C TYR A 118 0.62 11.60 4.03
N ILE A 119 0.57 11.31 5.32
CA ILE A 119 1.72 11.39 6.21
C ILE A 119 2.02 10.02 6.79
N ILE A 120 3.32 9.68 6.85
CA ILE A 120 3.80 8.41 7.38
C ILE A 120 4.99 8.64 8.31
N LYS A 121 4.99 7.97 9.46
CA LYS A 121 6.13 7.98 10.39
C LYS A 121 7.28 7.20 9.79
N ARG A 122 8.49 7.72 9.92
CA ARG A 122 9.70 7.01 9.52
C ARG A 122 9.94 5.83 10.46
N TYR A 123 10.14 4.65 9.90
CA TYR A 123 10.49 3.45 10.66
C TYR A 123 12.00 3.35 10.94
N ASP A 124 12.80 4.09 10.15
CA ASP A 124 14.26 4.14 10.25
C ASP A 124 14.76 5.24 11.20
N ASN A 125 13.86 5.93 11.91
CA ASN A 125 14.19 6.96 12.89
C ASN A 125 13.39 6.76 14.18
N TYR A 126 14.06 6.38 15.25
CA TYR A 126 13.46 6.23 16.56
C TYR A 126 14.20 7.11 17.58
N ALA A 127 13.48 8.05 18.20
CA ALA A 127 14.02 8.97 19.21
C ALA A 127 15.31 9.72 18.77
N GLY A 128 15.41 10.07 17.48
CA GLY A 128 16.57 10.76 16.91
C GLY A 128 17.73 9.83 16.51
N ILE A 129 17.60 8.53 16.74
CA ILE A 129 18.55 7.52 16.28
C ILE A 129 18.08 7.00 14.93
N LYS A 130 18.91 7.18 13.91
CA LYS A 130 18.65 6.64 12.57
C LYS A 130 19.26 5.25 12.45
N PHE A 131 18.43 4.30 11.98
CA PHE A 131 18.86 2.96 11.66
C PHE A 131 19.19 2.85 10.17
N ASP A 132 20.25 2.15 9.85
CA ASP A 132 20.59 1.83 8.47
C ASP A 132 19.52 0.89 7.90
N HIS A 133 19.03 1.20 6.71
CA HIS A 133 18.11 0.34 5.98
C HIS A 133 18.43 0.35 4.50
N THR A 134 18.03 -0.72 3.81
CA THR A 134 18.22 -0.84 2.37
C THR A 134 17.06 -1.60 1.74
N ASP A 135 16.55 -1.12 0.61
CA ASP A 135 15.52 -1.86 -0.14
C ASP A 135 16.13 -3.11 -0.81
N PHE A 136 15.31 -4.12 -1.07
CA PHE A 136 15.75 -5.39 -1.66
C PHE A 136 16.44 -5.21 -2.99
N LEU A 137 16.00 -4.27 -3.82
CA LEU A 137 16.61 -4.01 -5.12
C LEU A 137 18.03 -3.47 -4.98
N THR A 138 18.21 -2.48 -4.11
CA THR A 138 19.51 -1.88 -3.80
C THR A 138 20.43 -2.90 -3.13
N PHE A 139 19.89 -3.70 -2.21
CA PHE A 139 20.65 -4.74 -1.51
C PHE A 139 21.25 -5.78 -2.46
N ILE A 140 20.50 -6.19 -3.50
CA ILE A 140 21.02 -7.13 -4.51
C ILE A 140 21.81 -6.44 -5.63
N GLY A 141 22.13 -5.15 -5.48
CA GLY A 141 22.99 -4.40 -6.39
C GLY A 141 22.37 -4.02 -7.74
N LYS A 142 21.02 -3.94 -7.82
CA LYS A 142 20.33 -3.59 -9.07
C LYS A 142 19.81 -2.15 -9.10
N SER A 143 19.79 -1.55 -10.28
CA SER A 143 19.28 -0.19 -10.48
C SER A 143 17.75 -0.14 -10.49
N SER A 144 17.18 1.03 -10.23
CA SER A 144 15.72 1.28 -10.18
C SER A 144 14.97 0.87 -11.45
N LYS A 145 15.64 0.77 -12.59
CA LYS A 145 15.05 0.31 -13.86
C LYS A 145 14.57 -1.14 -13.79
N HIS A 146 15.16 -1.96 -12.91
CA HIS A 146 14.88 -3.38 -12.77
C HIS A 146 13.95 -3.71 -11.58
N LYS A 147 13.24 -2.73 -11.03
CA LYS A 147 12.44 -2.94 -9.81
C LYS A 147 11.35 -4.01 -9.92
N TYR A 148 10.86 -4.29 -11.14
CA TYR A 148 9.88 -5.34 -11.44
C TYR A 148 10.48 -6.62 -12.02
N ASP A 149 11.77 -6.61 -12.37
CA ASP A 149 12.43 -7.69 -13.11
C ASP A 149 13.15 -8.68 -12.18
N ILE A 150 13.06 -8.47 -10.86
CA ILE A 150 13.70 -9.33 -9.89
C ILE A 150 13.01 -10.70 -9.88
N LYS A 151 13.81 -11.74 -10.09
CA LYS A 151 13.33 -13.11 -10.01
C LYS A 151 13.33 -13.59 -8.56
N PHE A 152 12.36 -14.43 -8.22
CA PHE A 152 12.25 -15.01 -6.88
C PHE A 152 13.54 -15.71 -6.41
N ASN A 153 14.21 -16.45 -7.31
CA ASN A 153 15.48 -17.10 -7.01
C ASN A 153 16.62 -16.13 -6.64
N GLU A 154 16.57 -14.90 -7.15
CA GLU A 154 17.54 -13.86 -6.75
C GLU A 154 17.26 -13.37 -5.33
N LEU A 155 15.97 -13.20 -4.98
CA LEU A 155 15.59 -12.88 -3.61
C LEU A 155 15.98 -14.00 -2.64
N LYS A 156 15.73 -15.26 -3.02
CA LYS A 156 16.14 -16.42 -2.22
C LYS A 156 17.64 -16.40 -1.95
N LYS A 157 18.44 -16.28 -2.99
CA LYS A 157 19.90 -16.32 -2.89
C LYS A 157 20.51 -15.18 -2.07
N HIS A 158 19.91 -13.99 -2.11
CA HIS A 158 20.55 -12.79 -1.57
C HIS A 158 19.86 -12.21 -0.34
N VAL A 159 18.62 -12.57 -0.09
CA VAL A 159 17.79 -11.95 0.98
C VAL A 159 17.28 -13.00 1.96
N PHE A 160 16.68 -14.09 1.48
CA PHE A 160 15.96 -15.02 2.37
C PHE A 160 16.87 -15.76 3.33
N ASP A 161 18.09 -16.08 2.93
CA ASP A 161 19.07 -16.73 3.81
C ASP A 161 19.62 -15.81 4.92
N LEU A 162 19.28 -14.50 4.88
CA LEU A 162 19.75 -13.50 5.82
C LEU A 162 18.73 -13.08 6.87
N ILE A 163 17.45 -13.36 6.63
CA ILE A 163 16.36 -13.03 7.56
C ILE A 163 15.97 -14.29 8.34
N ASN A 164 15.50 -14.08 9.56
CA ASN A 164 15.08 -15.19 10.42
C ASN A 164 13.73 -15.79 9.98
N GLU A 165 13.34 -16.90 10.60
CA GLU A 165 12.12 -17.64 10.26
C GLU A 165 10.84 -16.82 10.49
N ASP A 166 10.80 -15.99 11.53
CA ASP A 166 9.65 -15.12 11.81
C ASP A 166 9.47 -14.06 10.73
N ASP A 167 10.55 -13.38 10.34
CA ASP A 167 10.55 -12.40 9.26
C ASP A 167 10.21 -13.06 7.92
N MET A 168 10.68 -14.30 7.68
CA MET A 168 10.34 -15.07 6.49
C MET A 168 8.84 -15.39 6.43
N LEU A 169 8.29 -15.83 7.56
CA LEU A 169 6.86 -16.10 7.66
C LEU A 169 6.02 -14.83 7.48
N ASP A 170 6.44 -13.70 8.04
CA ASP A 170 5.75 -12.43 7.89
C ASP A 170 5.83 -11.89 6.45
N LEU A 171 6.97 -12.08 5.78
CA LEU A 171 7.10 -11.77 4.36
C LEU A 171 6.15 -12.63 3.51
N TYR A 172 6.05 -13.93 3.78
CA TYR A 172 5.11 -14.80 3.08
C TYR A 172 3.65 -14.36 3.28
N LYS A 173 3.24 -14.13 4.53
CA LYS A 173 1.90 -13.61 4.85
C LYS A 173 1.61 -12.31 4.11
N PHE A 174 2.62 -11.41 4.03
CA PHE A 174 2.50 -10.14 3.31
C PHE A 174 2.34 -10.33 1.80
N LEU A 175 3.05 -11.29 1.19
CA LEU A 175 2.87 -11.66 -0.22
C LEU A 175 1.46 -12.19 -0.49
N VAL A 176 0.94 -13.08 0.37
CA VAL A 176 -0.45 -13.58 0.28
C VAL A 176 -1.45 -12.44 0.40
N PHE A 177 -1.30 -11.58 1.41
CA PHE A 177 -2.14 -10.39 1.59
C PHE A 177 -2.10 -9.48 0.35
N SER A 178 -0.92 -9.22 -0.18
CA SER A 178 -0.72 -8.38 -1.37
C SER A 178 -1.41 -8.95 -2.62
N VAL A 179 -1.38 -10.26 -2.80
CA VAL A 179 -2.14 -10.94 -3.86
C VAL A 179 -3.64 -10.78 -3.64
N ILE A 180 -4.13 -10.96 -2.42
CA ILE A 180 -5.56 -10.84 -2.08
C ILE A 180 -6.08 -9.43 -2.37
N ILE A 181 -5.37 -8.40 -1.96
CA ILE A 181 -5.78 -7.01 -2.22
C ILE A 181 -5.48 -6.53 -3.66
N GLY A 182 -4.66 -7.24 -4.42
CA GLY A 182 -4.20 -6.81 -5.73
C GLY A 182 -3.27 -5.60 -5.67
N HIS A 183 -2.20 -5.71 -4.88
CA HIS A 183 -1.15 -4.70 -4.74
C HIS A 183 -0.23 -4.69 -5.96
N GLY A 184 -0.76 -4.30 -7.13
CA GLY A 184 -0.08 -4.44 -8.43
C GLY A 184 1.22 -3.65 -8.56
N ASP A 185 1.48 -2.66 -7.72
CA ASP A 185 2.75 -1.90 -7.67
C ASP A 185 3.74 -2.45 -6.64
N LEU A 186 3.47 -3.59 -5.98
CA LEU A 186 4.45 -4.20 -5.10
C LEU A 186 5.67 -4.64 -5.89
N HIS A 187 6.81 -4.06 -5.61
CA HIS A 187 8.08 -4.34 -6.26
C HIS A 187 9.23 -4.39 -5.24
N ALA A 188 10.43 -4.80 -5.66
CA ALA A 188 11.57 -5.02 -4.78
C ALA A 188 12.04 -3.77 -3.99
N LYS A 189 11.64 -2.57 -4.39
CA LYS A 189 11.91 -1.33 -3.64
C LYS A 189 10.88 -1.01 -2.55
N ASN A 190 9.76 -1.74 -2.50
CA ASN A 190 8.77 -1.62 -1.43
C ASN A 190 9.01 -2.59 -0.27
N LEU A 191 10.06 -3.40 -0.38
CA LEU A 191 10.52 -4.31 0.65
C LEU A 191 11.94 -3.90 1.06
N SER A 192 12.18 -3.80 2.36
CA SER A 192 13.48 -3.35 2.88
C SER A 192 13.95 -4.20 4.03
N LEU A 193 15.26 -4.20 4.20
CA LEU A 193 15.95 -4.71 5.37
C LEU A 193 16.38 -3.55 6.26
N ILE A 194 16.35 -3.74 7.56
CA ILE A 194 16.78 -2.77 8.56
C ILE A 194 17.78 -3.41 9.50
N TYR A 195 18.85 -2.71 9.83
CA TYR A 195 19.80 -3.14 10.83
C TYR A 195 19.31 -2.71 12.21
N LYS A 196 18.81 -3.68 12.99
CA LYS A 196 18.49 -3.46 14.41
C LYS A 196 19.71 -3.82 15.23
N SER A 197 20.15 -2.92 16.09
CA SER A 197 21.22 -3.20 17.04
C SER A 197 20.56 -3.58 18.37
N SER A 198 20.77 -4.82 18.81
CA SER A 198 20.40 -5.24 20.17
C SER A 198 21.48 -4.89 21.18
N SER A 199 22.71 -4.63 20.71
CA SER A 199 23.85 -4.17 21.49
C SER A 199 24.82 -3.40 20.59
N LEU A 200 25.82 -2.74 21.19
CA LEU A 200 26.89 -2.05 20.44
C LEU A 200 27.69 -2.99 19.50
N TYR A 201 27.56 -4.30 19.67
CA TYR A 201 28.37 -5.30 18.98
C TYR A 201 27.59 -6.23 18.06
N GLU A 202 26.27 -6.31 18.19
CA GLU A 202 25.44 -7.20 17.38
C GLU A 202 24.44 -6.41 16.53
N LYS A 203 24.68 -6.39 15.23
CA LYS A 203 23.73 -5.85 14.26
C LYS A 203 22.93 -7.02 13.68
N GLU A 204 21.68 -7.12 14.06
CA GLU A 204 20.74 -8.07 13.47
C GLU A 204 20.07 -7.47 12.25
N LEU A 205 20.11 -8.18 11.14
CA LEU A 205 19.42 -7.81 9.93
C LEU A 205 17.98 -8.34 10.00
N ARG A 206 17.01 -7.46 9.95
CA ARG A 206 15.58 -7.77 10.08
C ARG A 206 14.80 -7.25 8.89
N LEU A 207 13.64 -7.84 8.64
CA LEU A 207 12.67 -7.25 7.73
C LEU A 207 12.19 -5.90 8.30
N SER A 208 12.16 -4.87 7.46
CA SER A 208 11.61 -3.57 7.88
C SER A 208 10.07 -3.64 8.00
N PRO A 209 9.44 -2.72 8.74
CA PRO A 209 7.99 -2.51 8.62
C PRO A 209 7.57 -2.37 7.16
N PHE A 210 6.37 -2.84 6.79
CA PHE A 210 5.85 -2.74 5.43
C PHE A 210 5.27 -1.35 5.16
N TYR A 211 5.44 -0.85 3.95
CA TYR A 211 5.03 0.49 3.52
C TYR A 211 4.62 0.53 2.04
N ASP A 212 4.07 1.66 1.59
CA ASP A 212 3.63 1.88 0.20
C ASP A 212 2.57 0.85 -0.26
N ILE A 213 1.62 0.48 0.61
CA ILE A 213 0.61 -0.53 0.35
C ILE A 213 -0.66 0.13 -0.22
N ALA A 214 -1.00 -0.20 -1.46
CA ALA A 214 -2.21 0.28 -2.12
C ALA A 214 -2.69 -0.73 -3.15
N THR A 215 -3.99 -0.79 -3.41
CA THR A 215 -4.48 -1.61 -4.52
C THR A 215 -4.45 -0.84 -5.84
N THR A 216 -4.01 -1.50 -6.91
CA THR A 216 -4.13 -0.95 -8.27
C THR A 216 -5.45 -1.30 -8.94
N LYS A 217 -6.22 -2.22 -8.36
CA LYS A 217 -7.43 -2.80 -8.98
C LYS A 217 -8.61 -1.85 -9.09
N ILE A 218 -8.61 -0.76 -8.32
CA ILE A 218 -9.68 0.27 -8.41
C ILE A 218 -9.50 1.21 -9.61
N TYR A 219 -8.33 1.29 -10.23
CA TYR A 219 -8.03 2.26 -11.31
C TYR A 219 -8.32 1.74 -12.73
N GLY A 220 -8.79 0.52 -12.86
CA GLY A 220 -9.17 -0.04 -14.17
C GLY A 220 -7.98 -0.57 -14.97
N LYS A 221 -8.15 -0.63 -16.32
CA LYS A 221 -7.22 -1.34 -17.21
C LYS A 221 -5.92 -0.57 -17.49
N ASN A 222 -5.89 0.71 -17.24
CA ASN A 222 -4.76 1.59 -17.57
C ASN A 222 -3.66 1.59 -16.51
N VAL A 223 -3.94 1.04 -15.34
CA VAL A 223 -2.95 0.83 -14.28
C VAL A 223 -2.66 -0.66 -14.20
N ASP A 224 -1.50 -1.02 -13.68
CA ASP A 224 -1.05 -2.40 -13.64
C ASP A 224 -2.13 -3.36 -13.12
N SER A 225 -2.53 -4.27 -13.98
CA SER A 225 -3.60 -5.22 -13.70
C SER A 225 -3.10 -6.52 -13.06
N ARG A 226 -1.78 -6.64 -12.76
CA ARG A 226 -1.21 -7.76 -12.02
C ARG A 226 -1.73 -7.78 -10.59
N ASP A 227 -1.75 -8.94 -9.94
CA ASP A 227 -2.07 -9.04 -8.52
C ASP A 227 -0.97 -8.41 -7.68
N ILE A 228 0.29 -8.66 -8.04
CA ILE A 228 1.48 -7.98 -7.50
C ILE A 228 2.47 -7.67 -8.62
N GLY A 229 3.27 -6.64 -8.45
CA GLY A 229 4.32 -6.25 -9.40
C GLY A 229 5.57 -7.12 -9.28
N LEU A 230 5.84 -7.67 -8.09
CA LEU A 230 6.98 -8.53 -7.83
C LEU A 230 6.77 -9.91 -8.48
N ASN A 231 7.81 -10.40 -9.16
CA ASN A 231 7.77 -11.72 -9.78
C ASN A 231 8.18 -12.79 -8.76
N ILE A 232 7.20 -13.35 -8.04
CA ILE A 232 7.41 -14.38 -7.00
C ILE A 232 7.23 -15.81 -7.51
N ALA A 233 6.79 -15.99 -8.76
CA ALA A 233 6.63 -17.31 -9.36
C ALA A 233 7.74 -17.60 -10.38
N SER A 234 7.86 -18.86 -10.78
CA SER A 234 8.79 -19.30 -11.84
C SER A 234 8.57 -18.60 -13.19
N ARG A 235 7.39 -18.00 -13.39
CA ARG A 235 6.98 -17.26 -14.60
C ARG A 235 6.35 -15.93 -14.22
N VAL A 236 6.48 -14.92 -15.08
CA VAL A 236 5.73 -13.67 -14.96
C VAL A 236 4.23 -13.97 -15.06
N LYS A 237 3.49 -13.66 -14.00
CA LYS A 237 2.06 -13.92 -13.91
C LYS A 237 1.27 -12.64 -13.67
N LYS A 238 0.11 -12.58 -14.30
CA LYS A 238 -0.87 -11.53 -14.03
C LYS A 238 -1.72 -11.83 -12.80
N PHE A 239 -2.06 -13.11 -12.63
CA PHE A 239 -2.88 -13.62 -11.53
C PHE A 239 -2.15 -14.78 -10.87
N PHE A 240 -2.14 -14.79 -9.56
CA PHE A 240 -1.59 -15.86 -8.74
C PHE A 240 -2.72 -16.77 -8.29
N ASN A 241 -2.53 -18.09 -8.41
CA ASN A 241 -3.45 -19.07 -7.89
C ASN A 241 -2.93 -19.71 -6.60
N ARG A 242 -3.75 -20.51 -5.93
CA ARG A 242 -3.39 -21.23 -4.70
C ARG A 242 -2.09 -22.03 -4.84
N LYS A 243 -1.96 -22.76 -5.94
CA LYS A 243 -0.78 -23.60 -6.22
C LYS A 243 0.50 -22.75 -6.31
N ASP A 244 0.44 -21.58 -6.93
CA ASP A 244 1.58 -20.67 -7.01
C ASP A 244 2.02 -20.19 -5.63
N LEU A 245 1.07 -19.82 -4.76
CA LEU A 245 1.38 -19.37 -3.40
C LEU A 245 1.95 -20.51 -2.54
N ILE A 246 1.47 -21.73 -2.71
CA ILE A 246 2.03 -22.91 -2.03
C ILE A 246 3.47 -23.20 -2.53
N GLU A 247 3.74 -23.06 -3.84
CA GLU A 247 5.09 -23.17 -4.40
C GLU A 247 6.03 -22.11 -3.79
N VAL A 248 5.56 -20.87 -3.67
CA VAL A 248 6.31 -19.78 -3.00
C VAL A 248 6.60 -20.14 -1.54
N ALA A 249 5.63 -20.66 -0.79
CA ALA A 249 5.81 -21.11 0.58
C ALA A 249 6.90 -22.19 0.69
N GLY A 250 6.86 -23.20 -0.18
CA GLY A 250 7.89 -24.25 -0.22
C GLY A 250 9.30 -23.71 -0.50
N ASN A 251 9.41 -22.71 -1.39
CA ASN A 251 10.69 -22.04 -1.66
C ASN A 251 11.18 -21.18 -0.48
N MET A 252 10.28 -20.76 0.42
CA MET A 252 10.58 -20.04 1.65
C MET A 252 10.67 -20.97 2.87
N SER A 253 10.73 -22.29 2.66
CA SER A 253 10.78 -23.31 3.71
C SER A 253 9.59 -23.31 4.67
N ILE A 254 8.42 -22.84 4.21
CA ILE A 254 7.18 -22.79 4.98
C ILE A 254 6.38 -24.05 4.69
N ASP A 255 5.86 -24.67 5.75
CA ASP A 255 5.03 -25.88 5.65
C ASP A 255 3.78 -25.65 4.80
N LYS A 256 3.42 -26.66 4.00
CA LYS A 256 2.28 -26.57 3.06
C LYS A 256 0.95 -26.35 3.79
N ALA A 257 0.69 -27.07 4.88
CA ALA A 257 -0.58 -26.94 5.60
C ALA A 257 -0.70 -25.57 6.26
N LEU A 258 0.41 -25.02 6.78
CA LEU A 258 0.46 -23.66 7.29
C LEU A 258 0.20 -22.63 6.17
N ALA A 259 0.80 -22.82 4.99
CA ALA A 259 0.60 -21.95 3.84
C ALA A 259 -0.87 -21.92 3.38
N GLU A 260 -1.50 -23.10 3.28
CA GLU A 260 -2.93 -23.24 2.94
C GLU A 260 -3.81 -22.53 3.96
N SER A 261 -3.54 -22.72 5.26
CA SER A 261 -4.25 -22.05 6.34
C SER A 261 -4.13 -20.51 6.27
N ILE A 262 -2.95 -20.00 5.94
CA ILE A 262 -2.73 -18.55 5.79
C ILE A 262 -3.54 -18.00 4.61
N ILE A 263 -3.54 -18.70 3.47
CA ILE A 263 -4.29 -18.28 2.28
C ILE A 263 -5.79 -18.19 2.62
N ASP A 264 -6.35 -19.24 3.22
CA ASP A 264 -7.78 -19.29 3.57
C ASP A 264 -8.14 -18.22 4.60
N LYS A 265 -7.38 -18.13 5.68
CA LYS A 265 -7.61 -17.16 6.74
C LYS A 265 -7.59 -15.71 6.24
N TYR A 266 -6.61 -15.36 5.44
CA TYR A 266 -6.48 -13.99 4.95
C TYR A 266 -7.54 -13.66 3.88
N ALA A 267 -7.85 -14.60 2.99
CA ALA A 267 -8.87 -14.40 1.99
C ALA A 267 -10.27 -14.26 2.61
N LEU A 268 -10.64 -15.13 3.55
CA LEU A 268 -11.92 -15.05 4.25
C LEU A 268 -12.01 -13.77 5.08
N ARG A 269 -10.96 -13.42 5.81
CA ARG A 269 -10.93 -12.17 6.58
C ARG A 269 -11.12 -10.95 5.69
N PHE A 270 -10.41 -10.87 4.56
CA PHE A 270 -10.59 -9.78 3.61
C PHE A 270 -12.04 -9.68 3.12
N LEU A 271 -12.63 -10.79 2.72
CA LEU A 271 -14.00 -10.83 2.17
C LEU A 271 -15.06 -10.44 3.20
N ASN A 272 -14.87 -10.83 4.45
CA ASN A 272 -15.81 -10.57 5.54
C ASN A 272 -15.70 -9.14 6.08
N ASP A 273 -14.46 -8.64 6.20
CA ASP A 273 -14.18 -7.39 6.91
C ASP A 273 -14.19 -6.17 5.98
N PHE A 274 -13.90 -6.33 4.68
CA PHE A 274 -13.62 -5.19 3.81
C PHE A 274 -14.75 -4.18 3.78
N LYS A 275 -16.00 -4.60 3.56
CA LYS A 275 -17.13 -3.68 3.51
C LYS A 275 -17.35 -3.03 4.87
N ASN A 276 -17.52 -3.84 5.92
CA ASN A 276 -17.99 -3.37 7.21
C ASN A 276 -16.93 -2.53 7.96
N LEU A 277 -15.65 -2.91 7.86
CA LEU A 277 -14.58 -2.25 8.61
C LEU A 277 -13.84 -1.16 7.80
N TYR A 278 -13.87 -1.22 6.47
CA TYR A 278 -13.05 -0.32 5.65
C TYR A 278 -13.84 0.54 4.67
N VAL A 279 -15.07 0.18 4.31
CA VAL A 279 -15.93 1.01 3.48
C VAL A 279 -16.98 1.71 4.31
N ASP A 280 -17.76 0.98 5.10
CA ASP A 280 -18.87 1.55 5.88
C ASP A 280 -18.39 2.54 6.95
N THR A 281 -17.18 2.37 7.45
CA THR A 281 -16.56 3.26 8.45
C THR A 281 -15.95 4.54 7.89
N LEU A 282 -15.83 4.68 6.57
CA LEU A 282 -15.42 5.93 5.95
C LEU A 282 -16.42 7.05 6.25
N SER A 283 -15.94 8.28 6.40
CA SER A 283 -16.84 9.44 6.51
C SER A 283 -17.65 9.64 5.22
N ASN A 284 -18.84 10.23 5.32
CA ASN A 284 -19.67 10.54 4.15
C ASN A 284 -18.93 11.42 3.14
N GLU A 285 -18.08 12.32 3.61
CA GLU A 285 -17.23 13.15 2.77
C GLU A 285 -16.32 12.27 1.87
N ILE A 286 -15.61 11.32 2.47
CA ILE A 286 -14.71 10.41 1.75
C ILE A 286 -15.51 9.48 0.82
N LYS A 287 -16.62 8.91 1.29
CA LYS A 287 -17.48 8.04 0.49
C LYS A 287 -17.97 8.72 -0.78
N SER A 288 -18.35 9.99 -0.68
CA SER A 288 -18.93 10.77 -1.78
C SER A 288 -17.91 11.36 -2.75
N LEU A 289 -16.61 11.20 -2.52
CA LEU A 289 -15.57 11.72 -3.42
C LEU A 289 -15.79 11.20 -4.86
N PRO A 290 -15.84 12.10 -5.86
CA PRO A 290 -16.15 11.72 -7.24
C PRO A 290 -14.98 10.95 -7.85
N PHE A 291 -15.25 9.74 -8.34
CA PHE A 291 -14.27 8.86 -8.96
C PHE A 291 -14.62 8.65 -10.44
N TYR A 292 -13.97 9.39 -11.34
CA TYR A 292 -14.23 9.30 -12.77
C TYR A 292 -13.45 8.15 -13.41
N ARG A 293 -14.15 7.34 -14.20
CA ARG A 293 -13.51 6.30 -15.02
C ARG A 293 -13.09 6.85 -16.38
N LEU A 294 -11.94 6.39 -16.87
CA LEU A 294 -11.29 6.88 -18.09
C LEU A 294 -12.02 6.58 -19.41
N LYS A 295 -13.11 5.82 -19.48
CA LYS A 295 -13.85 5.57 -20.74
C LYS A 295 -15.34 5.42 -20.53
N GLY A 296 -16.08 6.28 -21.20
CA GLY A 296 -17.46 5.99 -21.64
C GLY A 296 -18.57 6.13 -20.61
N TYR A 297 -18.30 6.61 -19.39
CA TYR A 297 -19.34 6.77 -18.37
C TYR A 297 -19.74 8.22 -18.22
N ARG A 298 -21.05 8.46 -18.31
CA ARG A 298 -21.67 9.80 -18.21
C ARG A 298 -21.78 10.29 -16.76
N THR A 299 -21.69 9.41 -15.78
CA THR A 299 -21.83 9.72 -14.36
C THR A 299 -20.53 9.40 -13.62
N ALA A 300 -20.15 10.29 -12.72
CA ALA A 300 -19.07 10.01 -11.77
C ALA A 300 -19.55 8.95 -10.78
N ASP A 301 -18.83 7.83 -10.71
CA ASP A 301 -18.97 6.92 -9.57
C ASP A 301 -18.40 7.63 -8.33
N THR A 302 -18.91 7.33 -7.15
CA THR A 302 -18.28 7.75 -5.90
C THR A 302 -17.17 6.76 -5.51
N LEU A 303 -16.28 7.18 -4.62
CA LEU A 303 -15.23 6.31 -4.09
C LEU A 303 -15.84 5.06 -3.44
N GLU A 304 -16.94 5.20 -2.69
CA GLU A 304 -17.67 4.08 -2.09
C GLU A 304 -18.10 3.05 -3.14
N VAL A 305 -18.77 3.49 -4.19
CA VAL A 305 -19.22 2.60 -5.28
C VAL A 305 -18.05 1.88 -5.94
N VAL A 306 -16.94 2.57 -6.12
CA VAL A 306 -15.73 1.96 -6.70
C VAL A 306 -15.13 0.90 -5.77
N LEU A 307 -15.08 1.15 -4.47
CA LEU A 307 -14.59 0.19 -3.48
C LEU A 307 -15.50 -1.04 -3.37
N LEU A 308 -16.82 -0.87 -3.41
CA LEU A 308 -17.76 -2.01 -3.41
C LEU A 308 -17.63 -2.85 -4.68
N ARG A 309 -17.51 -2.24 -5.86
CA ARG A 309 -17.24 -2.98 -7.11
C ARG A 309 -15.88 -3.67 -7.11
N TYR A 310 -14.89 -3.07 -6.47
CA TYR A 310 -13.60 -3.70 -6.27
C TYR A 310 -13.74 -4.95 -5.41
N LEU A 311 -14.46 -4.90 -4.28
CA LEU A 311 -14.72 -6.06 -3.43
C LEU A 311 -15.38 -7.19 -4.21
N GLU A 312 -16.44 -6.90 -5.00
CA GLU A 312 -17.12 -7.89 -5.82
C GLU A 312 -16.20 -8.56 -6.82
N LYS A 313 -15.35 -7.78 -7.47
CA LYS A 313 -14.36 -8.33 -8.40
C LYS A 313 -13.35 -9.21 -7.68
N ARG A 314 -12.81 -8.76 -6.54
CA ARG A 314 -11.86 -9.56 -5.76
C ARG A 314 -12.49 -10.83 -5.21
N ARG A 315 -13.76 -10.80 -4.79
CA ARG A 315 -14.53 -12.01 -4.40
C ARG A 315 -14.51 -13.06 -5.51
N LYS A 316 -14.82 -12.66 -6.75
CA LYS A 316 -14.78 -13.55 -7.92
C LYS A 316 -13.37 -14.08 -8.21
N ASP A 317 -12.36 -13.22 -8.14
CA ASP A 317 -10.97 -13.57 -8.38
C ASP A 317 -10.45 -14.54 -7.30
N ILE A 318 -10.73 -14.28 -6.03
CA ILE A 318 -10.35 -15.13 -4.88
C ILE A 318 -10.99 -16.51 -5.00
N LYS A 319 -12.31 -16.58 -5.26
CA LYS A 319 -13.00 -17.85 -5.47
C LYS A 319 -12.39 -18.65 -6.63
N LYS A 320 -12.09 -17.97 -7.73
CA LYS A 320 -11.58 -18.61 -8.96
C LYS A 320 -10.12 -19.06 -8.85
N TYR A 321 -9.26 -18.24 -8.28
CA TYR A 321 -7.80 -18.45 -8.32
C TYR A 321 -7.25 -19.01 -7.02
N LEU A 322 -7.79 -18.59 -5.87
CA LEU A 322 -7.35 -19.09 -4.56
C LEU A 322 -8.18 -20.27 -4.07
N GLU A 323 -9.27 -20.62 -4.79
CA GLU A 323 -10.13 -21.79 -4.49
C GLU A 323 -10.67 -21.76 -3.06
N VAL A 324 -10.98 -20.56 -2.54
CA VAL A 324 -11.52 -20.37 -1.20
C VAL A 324 -13.03 -20.54 -1.25
N GLU A 325 -13.56 -21.44 -0.40
CA GLU A 325 -14.99 -21.64 -0.27
C GLU A 325 -15.63 -20.47 0.49
N ILE A 326 -16.60 -19.82 -0.13
CA ILE A 326 -17.38 -18.72 0.45
C ILE A 326 -18.78 -19.26 0.75
N LYS A 327 -19.24 -19.10 1.98
CA LYS A 327 -20.58 -19.54 2.38
C LYS A 327 -21.65 -18.80 1.57
N LYS A 328 -22.67 -19.54 1.10
CA LYS A 328 -23.75 -19.02 0.22
C LYS A 328 -24.55 -17.85 0.82
N GLU A 329 -24.62 -17.71 2.14
CA GLU A 329 -25.31 -16.58 2.81
C GLU A 329 -24.59 -15.25 2.56
N GLU A 330 -23.27 -15.26 2.40
CA GLU A 330 -22.47 -14.06 2.11
C GLU A 330 -22.60 -13.61 0.64
N GLU A 331 -22.93 -14.53 -0.27
CA GLU A 331 -23.14 -14.21 -1.72
C GLU A 331 -24.43 -13.41 -1.95
N LYS A 332 -25.50 -13.64 -1.19
CA LYS A 332 -26.80 -12.96 -1.36
C LYS A 332 -26.77 -11.50 -0.93
N THR A 333 -26.06 -11.20 0.16
CA THR A 333 -26.03 -9.85 0.74
C THR A 333 -25.34 -8.84 -0.18
N THR A 334 -24.35 -9.26 -0.93
CA THR A 334 -23.55 -8.38 -1.80
C THR A 334 -24.22 -8.13 -3.15
N ALA A 335 -24.97 -9.12 -3.69
CA ALA A 335 -25.75 -8.94 -4.93
C ALA A 335 -26.94 -7.98 -4.71
N GLN A 336 -27.59 -8.01 -3.55
CA GLN A 336 -28.67 -7.09 -3.20
C GLN A 336 -28.20 -5.63 -3.07
N MET A 337 -26.99 -5.39 -2.58
CA MET A 337 -26.42 -4.05 -2.37
C MET A 337 -26.04 -3.29 -3.64
N LEU A 338 -25.97 -3.95 -4.79
CA LEU A 338 -25.68 -3.31 -6.08
C LEU A 338 -26.93 -2.82 -6.80
N PHE A 339 -28.14 -3.18 -6.31
CA PHE A 339 -29.44 -2.86 -6.92
C PHE A 339 -30.35 -2.01 -6.03
N GLU A 340 -29.97 -1.74 -4.77
CA GLU A 340 -30.52 -0.70 -3.89
C GLU A 340 -29.68 0.60 -3.98
#